data_a384a266dc84a6e881ab4257406a78de
#
_entry.id   a384a266dc84a6e881ab4257406a78de
#
_cell.length_a   1.000
_cell.length_b   1.000
_cell.length_c   1.000
_cell.angle_alpha   90.00
_cell.angle_beta   90.00
_cell.angle_gamma   90.00
#
_symmetry.space_group_name_H-M   'P 1'
#
loop_
_entity.id
_entity.type
_entity.pdbx_description
1 polymer ?
#
loop_
_entity_poly.entity_id
_entity_poly.type
_entity_poly.pdbx_seq_one_letter_code
_entity_poly.pdbx_strand_id
1 'polypeptide(L)'
;MLIAAANKWILYLSQTYEGSVHDKRVADEEDLEFGADDPHRETLELLQDLGFQGYKPKGVVVIQPMKKPKGGELTEEQKTANRQISRQRVVVEHAIGGVKIWRMVKEQIRSWCHQLRDRVMYLACGLHNFRLKCRSHSIRT
;
A
#
# COMPACT_ATOMS: atom_id res chain seq x y z
N MET A 1 -3.54 4.38 5.20
CA MET A 1 -2.50 3.97 4.22
C MET A 1 -2.10 2.51 4.46
N LEU A 2 -1.73 1.75 3.41
CA LEU A 2 -1.28 0.36 3.53
C LEU A 2 -0.05 0.15 2.64
N ILE A 3 0.98 -0.53 3.17
CA ILE A 3 2.17 -0.93 2.42
C ILE A 3 2.24 -2.45 2.39
N ALA A 4 2.41 -3.01 1.19
CA ALA A 4 2.54 -4.44 0.98
C ALA A 4 3.83 -4.76 0.20
N ALA A 5 4.45 -5.87 0.53
CA ALA A 5 5.57 -6.42 -0.22
C ALA A 5 5.12 -7.11 -1.52
N ALA A 6 6.05 -7.39 -2.42
CA ALA A 6 5.79 -8.06 -3.70
C ALA A 6 5.13 -9.45 -3.56
N ASN A 7 5.32 -10.13 -2.43
CA ASN A 7 4.67 -11.39 -2.09
C ASN A 7 3.26 -11.22 -1.47
N LYS A 8 2.69 -10.01 -1.51
CA LYS A 8 1.39 -9.62 -0.94
C LYS A 8 1.35 -9.56 0.59
N TRP A 9 2.49 -9.69 1.26
CA TRP A 9 2.58 -9.55 2.71
C TRP A 9 2.39 -8.08 3.09
N ILE A 10 1.50 -7.81 4.05
CA ILE A 10 1.27 -6.46 4.54
C ILE A 10 2.36 -6.13 5.56
N LEU A 11 3.15 -5.11 5.24
CA LEU A 11 4.27 -4.64 6.05
C LEU A 11 3.85 -3.54 7.00
N TYR A 12 2.93 -2.69 6.57
CA TYR A 12 2.50 -1.52 7.33
C TYR A 12 1.03 -1.20 7.09
N LEU A 13 0.37 -0.73 8.13
CA LEU A 13 -0.98 -0.17 8.10
C LEU A 13 -1.02 1.06 9.00
N SER A 14 -1.42 2.22 8.45
CA SER A 14 -1.65 3.43 9.24
C SER A 14 -2.92 3.33 10.06
N GLN A 15 -3.10 4.26 10.98
CA GLN A 15 -4.38 4.49 11.64
C GLN A 15 -5.47 4.85 10.62
N THR A 16 -6.72 4.77 11.06
CA THR A 16 -7.88 5.16 10.25
C THR A 16 -8.04 6.67 10.28
N TYR A 17 -7.99 7.29 9.12
CA TYR A 17 -8.25 8.72 8.92
C TYR A 17 -9.68 8.94 8.44
N GLU A 18 -10.17 10.16 8.57
CA GLU A 18 -11.44 10.55 7.96
C GLU A 18 -11.35 10.49 6.44
N GLY A 19 -12.43 10.09 5.77
CA GLY A 19 -12.44 9.88 4.32
C GLY A 19 -12.18 11.14 3.47
N SER A 20 -12.21 12.32 4.09
CA SER A 20 -11.88 13.61 3.47
C SER A 20 -10.38 13.91 3.44
N VAL A 21 -9.55 13.17 4.20
CA VAL A 21 -8.11 13.40 4.28
C VAL A 21 -7.43 12.82 3.03
N HIS A 22 -6.66 13.67 2.35
CA HIS A 22 -5.94 13.28 1.14
C HIS A 22 -4.79 12.30 1.47
N ASP A 23 -4.58 11.29 0.64
CA ASP A 23 -3.58 10.21 0.84
C ASP A 23 -2.17 10.74 1.13
N LYS A 24 -1.74 11.79 0.41
CA LYS A 24 -0.44 12.43 0.66
C LYS A 24 -0.34 12.96 2.09
N ARG A 25 -1.39 13.62 2.60
CA ARG A 25 -1.38 14.14 3.96
C ARG A 25 -1.28 13.04 5.00
N VAL A 26 -1.99 11.93 4.79
CA VAL A 26 -1.84 10.73 5.64
C VAL A 26 -0.39 10.24 5.64
N ALA A 27 0.25 10.18 4.47
CA ALA A 27 1.63 9.72 4.36
C ALA A 27 2.64 10.68 5.02
N ASP A 28 2.41 12.00 4.91
CA ASP A 28 3.24 13.02 5.56
C ASP A 28 3.10 12.98 7.09
N GLU A 29 1.88 12.71 7.61
CA GLU A 29 1.61 12.61 9.05
C GLU A 29 2.19 11.33 9.67
N GLU A 30 2.23 10.22 8.91
CA GLU A 30 2.82 8.94 9.35
C GLU A 30 4.35 8.96 9.34
N ASP A 31 4.98 9.88 8.59
CA ASP A 31 6.43 10.16 8.51
C ASP A 31 7.32 8.91 8.54
N LEU A 32 7.05 7.97 7.64
CA LEU A 32 7.72 6.67 7.62
C LEU A 32 9.18 6.80 7.16
N GLU A 33 10.08 6.31 7.99
CA GLU A 33 11.49 6.13 7.64
C GLU A 33 11.76 4.70 7.21
N PHE A 34 12.37 4.53 6.04
CA PHE A 34 12.67 3.22 5.47
C PHE A 34 14.16 2.86 5.67
N GLY A 35 14.63 2.89 6.92
CA GLY A 35 15.95 2.39 7.32
C GLY A 35 17.11 3.00 6.53
N ALA A 36 17.19 4.33 6.50
CA ALA A 36 18.22 5.07 5.73
C ALA A 36 19.67 4.78 6.17
N ASP A 37 19.85 4.15 7.33
CA ASP A 37 21.17 4.02 8.01
C ASP A 37 21.85 2.67 7.79
N ASP A 38 21.31 1.76 6.96
CA ASP A 38 21.95 0.47 6.69
C ASP A 38 22.81 0.54 5.42
N PRO A 39 24.14 0.57 5.51
CA PRO A 39 25.05 0.67 4.37
C PRO A 39 25.07 -0.57 3.46
N HIS A 40 24.55 -1.70 3.92
CA HIS A 40 24.48 -2.96 3.17
C HIS A 40 23.12 -3.20 2.49
N ARG A 41 22.24 -2.22 2.57
CA ARG A 41 20.88 -2.35 2.08
C ARG A 41 20.78 -2.21 0.57
N GLU A 42 20.15 -3.16 -0.07
CA GLU A 42 19.68 -3.00 -1.45
C GLU A 42 18.73 -1.80 -1.54
N THR A 43 18.79 -1.06 -2.63
CA THR A 43 17.89 0.09 -2.86
C THR A 43 16.45 -0.38 -2.85
N LEU A 44 15.67 0.03 -1.84
CA LEU A 44 14.24 -0.26 -1.80
C LEU A 44 13.49 0.61 -2.81
N GLU A 45 12.59 -0.02 -3.53
CA GLU A 45 11.66 0.64 -4.42
C GLU A 45 10.26 0.71 -3.79
N LEU A 46 9.67 1.89 -3.76
CA LEU A 46 8.32 2.13 -3.27
C LEU A 46 7.41 2.55 -4.43
N LEU A 47 6.53 1.64 -4.82
CA LEU A 47 5.50 1.95 -5.81
C LEU A 47 4.35 2.69 -5.15
N GLN A 48 4.06 3.90 -5.63
CA GLN A 48 3.00 4.76 -5.11
C GLN A 48 1.91 5.01 -6.15
N ASP A 49 0.70 5.29 -5.66
CA ASP A 49 -0.39 5.79 -6.49
C ASP A 49 -0.28 7.31 -6.68
N LEU A 50 -1.01 7.83 -7.65
CA LEU A 50 -1.12 9.27 -7.90
C LEU A 50 -1.66 10.06 -6.69
N GLY A 51 -2.44 9.41 -5.81
CA GLY A 51 -2.90 10.00 -4.55
C GLY A 51 -1.77 10.45 -3.61
N PHE A 52 -0.59 9.82 -3.71
CA PHE A 52 0.61 10.15 -2.94
C PHE A 52 1.57 11.10 -3.66
N GLN A 53 1.10 11.81 -4.69
CA GLN A 53 1.96 12.70 -5.46
C GLN A 53 2.66 13.74 -4.59
N GLY A 54 4.01 13.77 -4.64
CA GLY A 54 4.84 14.69 -3.86
C GLY A 54 5.26 14.13 -2.48
N TYR A 55 4.84 12.94 -2.08
CA TYR A 55 5.39 12.24 -0.93
C TYR A 55 6.72 11.57 -1.34
N LYS A 56 7.79 11.89 -0.63
CA LYS A 56 9.14 11.36 -0.88
C LYS A 56 9.79 10.94 0.44
N PRO A 57 9.50 9.73 0.93
CA PRO A 57 10.10 9.22 2.15
C PRO A 57 11.61 8.99 1.99
N LYS A 58 12.35 9.09 3.09
CA LYS A 58 13.79 8.83 3.10
C LYS A 58 14.10 7.34 2.94
N GLY A 59 15.22 7.03 2.31
CA GLY A 59 15.75 5.66 2.22
C GLY A 59 15.10 4.76 1.15
N VAL A 60 14.28 5.31 0.24
CA VAL A 60 13.65 4.55 -0.85
C VAL A 60 13.65 5.33 -2.17
N VAL A 61 13.64 4.59 -3.28
CA VAL A 61 13.35 5.14 -4.60
C VAL A 61 11.85 5.06 -4.86
N VAL A 62 11.23 6.22 -5.07
CA VAL A 62 9.79 6.30 -5.34
C VAL A 62 9.52 6.09 -6.83
N ILE A 63 8.66 5.12 -7.14
CA ILE A 63 8.17 4.84 -8.49
C ILE A 63 6.69 5.21 -8.54
N GLN A 64 6.35 6.19 -9.37
CA GLN A 64 4.98 6.67 -9.56
C GLN A 64 4.61 6.73 -11.04
N PRO A 65 3.32 6.48 -11.40
CA PRO A 65 2.86 6.72 -12.75
C PRO A 65 2.88 8.22 -13.07
N MET A 66 3.22 8.53 -14.32
CA MET A 66 3.19 9.92 -14.81
C MET A 66 1.74 10.39 -14.95
N LYS A 67 1.46 11.57 -14.39
CA LYS A 67 0.16 12.21 -14.48
C LYS A 67 -0.03 12.83 -15.87
N LYS A 68 -1.22 12.66 -16.44
CA LYS A 68 -1.60 13.34 -17.68
C LYS A 68 -1.53 14.87 -17.47
N PRO A 69 -0.79 15.62 -18.32
CA PRO A 69 -0.75 17.08 -18.24
C PRO A 69 -2.11 17.70 -18.57
N LYS A 70 -2.40 18.85 -17.98
CA LYS A 70 -3.63 19.60 -18.32
C LYS A 70 -3.56 20.06 -19.78
N GLY A 71 -4.52 19.60 -20.60
CA GLY A 71 -4.63 19.97 -22.02
C GLY A 71 -3.70 19.20 -22.97
N GLY A 72 -2.94 18.20 -22.49
CA GLY A 72 -2.09 17.34 -23.31
C GLY A 72 -2.42 15.86 -23.19
N GLU A 73 -1.73 15.04 -23.98
CA GLU A 73 -1.76 13.59 -23.86
C GLU A 73 -0.39 13.04 -23.43
N LEU A 74 -0.37 11.88 -22.82
CA LEU A 74 0.85 11.14 -22.54
C LEU A 74 1.42 10.59 -23.85
N THR A 75 2.75 10.62 -23.99
CA THR A 75 3.43 9.94 -25.09
C THR A 75 3.23 8.43 -25.00
N GLU A 76 3.44 7.70 -26.10
CA GLU A 76 3.31 6.23 -26.10
C GLU A 76 4.32 5.56 -25.16
N GLU A 77 5.51 6.12 -25.04
CA GLU A 77 6.51 5.68 -24.06
C GLU A 77 6.03 5.84 -22.63
N GLN A 78 5.45 7.01 -22.31
CA GLN A 78 4.89 7.29 -20.97
C GLN A 78 3.68 6.39 -20.67
N LYS A 79 2.82 6.14 -21.65
CA LYS A 79 1.71 5.19 -21.50
C LYS A 79 2.21 3.77 -21.23
N THR A 80 3.27 3.35 -21.93
CA THR A 80 3.88 2.04 -21.74
C THR A 80 4.51 1.90 -20.35
N ALA A 81 5.27 2.90 -19.90
CA ALA A 81 5.83 2.94 -18.56
C ALA A 81 4.73 2.89 -17.48
N ASN A 82 3.67 3.70 -17.62
CA ASN A 82 2.53 3.67 -16.71
C ASN A 82 1.83 2.31 -16.67
N ARG A 83 1.74 1.60 -17.82
CA ARG A 83 1.17 0.25 -17.89
C ARG A 83 2.02 -0.76 -17.14
N GLN A 84 3.35 -0.65 -17.19
CA GLN A 84 4.26 -1.51 -16.43
C GLN A 84 4.10 -1.29 -14.93
N ILE A 85 4.09 -0.03 -14.47
CA ILE A 85 3.84 0.32 -13.06
C ILE A 85 2.48 -0.21 -12.60
N SER A 86 1.43 -0.05 -13.41
CA SER A 86 0.10 -0.55 -13.08
C SER A 86 0.06 -2.07 -12.90
N ARG A 87 0.80 -2.83 -13.73
CA ARG A 87 0.91 -4.29 -13.59
C ARG A 87 1.56 -4.70 -12.26
N GLN A 88 2.59 -3.98 -11.83
CA GLN A 88 3.23 -4.24 -10.55
C GLN A 88 2.29 -3.89 -9.38
N ARG A 89 1.49 -2.82 -9.50
CA ARG A 89 0.52 -2.42 -8.48
C ARG A 89 -0.62 -3.41 -8.25
N VAL A 90 -0.95 -4.27 -9.20
CA VAL A 90 -1.94 -5.34 -9.04
C VAL A 90 -1.66 -6.21 -7.80
N VAL A 91 -0.39 -6.35 -7.40
CA VAL A 91 -0.01 -7.08 -6.18
C VAL A 91 -0.64 -6.45 -4.93
N VAL A 92 -0.61 -5.13 -4.82
CA VAL A 92 -1.21 -4.39 -3.69
C VAL A 92 -2.73 -4.53 -3.70
N GLU A 93 -3.36 -4.46 -4.88
CA GLU A 93 -4.80 -4.71 -5.03
C GLU A 93 -5.20 -6.11 -4.57
N HIS A 94 -4.38 -7.12 -4.87
CA HIS A 94 -4.56 -8.48 -4.38
C HIS A 94 -4.39 -8.60 -2.86
N ALA A 95 -3.44 -7.86 -2.27
CA ALA A 95 -3.27 -7.82 -0.82
C ALA A 95 -4.52 -7.19 -0.15
N ILE A 96 -4.97 -6.04 -0.66
CA ILE A 96 -6.20 -5.37 -0.19
C ILE A 96 -7.42 -6.28 -0.37
N GLY A 97 -7.54 -6.96 -1.51
CA GLY A 97 -8.59 -7.95 -1.76
C GLY A 97 -8.55 -9.08 -0.74
N GLY A 98 -7.35 -9.55 -0.39
CA GLY A 98 -7.14 -10.58 0.64
C GLY A 98 -7.57 -10.15 2.04
N VAL A 99 -7.41 -8.88 2.40
CA VAL A 99 -7.93 -8.31 3.65
C VAL A 99 -9.45 -8.16 3.61
N LYS A 100 -10.00 -7.70 2.48
CA LYS A 100 -11.46 -7.52 2.30
C LYS A 100 -12.27 -8.81 2.26
N ILE A 101 -11.63 -10.00 2.19
CA ILE A 101 -12.32 -11.29 2.38
C ILE A 101 -12.99 -11.34 3.75
N TRP A 102 -12.38 -10.70 4.74
CA TRP A 102 -12.96 -10.58 6.06
C TRP A 102 -14.10 -9.56 6.03
N ARG A 103 -15.34 -10.02 6.16
CA ARG A 103 -16.55 -9.18 6.07
C ARG A 103 -16.52 -8.02 7.05
N MET A 104 -15.87 -8.21 8.21
CA MET A 104 -15.69 -7.16 9.23
C MET A 104 -15.00 -5.89 8.71
N VAL A 105 -14.20 -6.00 7.63
CA VAL A 105 -13.52 -4.86 6.99
C VAL A 105 -14.39 -4.24 5.90
N LYS A 106 -15.20 -5.07 5.24
CA LYS A 106 -16.04 -4.66 4.10
C LYS A 106 -17.33 -3.99 4.56
N GLU A 107 -17.88 -4.45 5.69
CA GLU A 107 -19.13 -3.94 6.23
C GLU A 107 -18.89 -2.68 7.05
N GLN A 108 -19.89 -1.82 7.10
CA GLN A 108 -19.82 -0.59 7.89
C GLN A 108 -19.74 -0.93 9.39
N ILE A 109 -18.64 -0.59 10.03
CA ILE A 109 -18.48 -0.72 11.47
C ILE A 109 -19.30 0.35 12.13
N ARG A 110 -20.46 -0.02 12.70
CA ARG A 110 -21.38 0.86 13.45
C ARG A 110 -20.84 1.10 14.87
N SER A 111 -19.63 1.62 14.97
CA SER A 111 -19.04 1.96 16.27
C SER A 111 -18.51 3.39 16.26
N TRP A 112 -18.80 4.12 17.32
CA TRP A 112 -18.26 5.45 17.57
C TRP A 112 -16.80 5.40 18.09
N CYS A 113 -16.30 4.20 18.42
CA CYS A 113 -14.95 4.02 18.92
C CYS A 113 -13.96 3.92 17.74
N HIS A 114 -13.17 4.95 17.49
CA HIS A 114 -12.13 4.97 16.45
C HIS A 114 -11.12 3.83 16.64
N GLN A 115 -10.72 3.56 17.89
CA GLN A 115 -9.78 2.47 18.20
C GLN A 115 -10.30 1.07 17.79
N LEU A 116 -11.62 0.85 17.79
CA LEU A 116 -12.18 -0.43 17.36
C LEU A 116 -11.97 -0.64 15.84
N ARG A 117 -12.11 0.41 15.04
CA ARG A 117 -11.89 0.34 13.59
C ARG A 117 -10.43 -0.05 13.29
N ASP A 118 -9.49 0.59 13.95
CA ASP A 118 -8.06 0.30 13.77
C ASP A 118 -7.75 -1.14 14.19
N ARG A 119 -8.23 -1.59 15.34
CA ARG A 119 -8.05 -2.97 15.81
C ARG A 119 -8.61 -4.00 14.83
N VAL A 120 -9.78 -3.76 14.26
CA VAL A 120 -10.40 -4.63 13.25
C VAL A 120 -9.53 -4.68 11.99
N MET A 121 -9.00 -3.54 11.54
CA MET A 121 -8.13 -3.48 10.38
C MET A 121 -6.80 -4.18 10.63
N TYR A 122 -6.16 -3.98 11.78
CA TYR A 122 -4.93 -4.69 12.18
C TYR A 122 -5.16 -6.21 12.24
N LEU A 123 -6.26 -6.65 12.84
CA LEU A 123 -6.62 -8.07 12.93
C LEU A 123 -6.79 -8.67 11.53
N ALA A 124 -7.51 -7.99 10.64
CA ALA A 124 -7.73 -8.47 9.28
C ALA A 124 -6.43 -8.57 8.47
N CYS A 125 -5.52 -7.61 8.63
CA CYS A 125 -4.19 -7.63 8.02
C CYS A 125 -3.34 -8.78 8.59
N GLY A 126 -3.35 -8.98 9.90
CA GLY A 126 -2.66 -10.10 10.56
C GLY A 126 -3.17 -11.47 10.09
N LEU A 127 -4.49 -11.64 9.98
CA LEU A 127 -5.11 -12.87 9.45
C LEU A 127 -4.78 -13.09 7.96
N HIS A 128 -4.69 -12.01 7.17
CA HIS A 128 -4.25 -12.10 5.78
C HIS A 128 -2.80 -12.62 5.69
N ASN A 129 -1.88 -12.04 6.46
CA ASN A 129 -0.49 -12.46 6.52
C ASN A 129 -0.35 -13.90 7.02
N PHE A 130 -1.08 -14.28 8.06
CA PHE A 130 -1.11 -15.66 8.56
C PHE A 130 -1.56 -16.66 7.48
N ARG A 131 -2.62 -16.34 6.74
CA ARG A 131 -3.11 -17.16 5.62
C ARG A 131 -2.06 -17.32 4.52
N LEU A 132 -1.29 -16.28 4.19
CA LEU A 132 -0.19 -16.36 3.22
C LEU A 132 0.91 -17.30 3.73
N LYS A 133 1.28 -17.21 5.02
CA LYS A 133 2.26 -18.08 5.66
C LYS A 133 1.85 -19.55 5.59
N CYS A 134 0.60 -19.85 5.95
CA CYS A 134 0.08 -21.23 5.89
C CYS A 134 0.12 -21.81 4.48
N ARG A 135 -0.26 -20.99 3.46
CA ARG A 135 -0.21 -21.43 2.06
C ARG A 135 1.19 -21.72 1.56
N SER A 136 2.18 -20.92 1.96
CA SER A 136 3.57 -21.14 1.56
C SER A 136 4.17 -22.42 2.15
N HIS A 137 3.68 -22.89 3.30
CA HIS A 137 4.10 -24.15 3.92
C HIS A 137 3.43 -25.36 3.24
N SER A 138 2.17 -25.23 2.81
CA SER A 138 1.43 -26.33 2.17
C SER A 138 1.93 -26.67 0.76
N ILE A 139 2.74 -25.80 0.12
CA ILE A 139 3.30 -26.05 -1.22
C ILE A 139 4.66 -26.78 -1.12
N ARG A 140 5.25 -26.90 0.06
CA ARG A 140 6.55 -27.53 0.31
C ARG A 140 6.48 -28.97 0.80
N THR A 141 5.27 -29.50 1.00
CA THR A 141 4.98 -30.92 1.28
C THR A 141 4.41 -31.58 0.06
#